data_e994d0146569980593efd63829fc271f
#
_entry.id   e994d0146569980593efd63829fc271f
#
_cell.length_a   1.000
_cell.length_b   1.000
_cell.length_c   1.000
_cell.angle_alpha   90.00
_cell.angle_beta   90.00
_cell.angle_gamma   90.00
#
_symmetry.space_group_name_H-M   'P 1'
#
loop_
_entity.id
_entity.type
_entity.pdbx_description
1 polymer ?
#
loop_
_entity_poly.entity_id
_entity_poly.type
_entity_poly.pdbx_seq_one_letter_code
_entity_poly.pdbx_strand_id
1 'polypeptide(L)'
;AIVTRRQIYQKTFSRMDRCVVHSTTFGRNNLAMACGLAALEVIDNENLIGNSAKMGALLTGKVEALRAKHSFIKEVRGKGLMIGIEFHEPSEFKLKMAWKLLHKIDKVLFAQMVVTQMLSKHRILTQVAGHGMDVMKILPPLIIGEKEVDMFVNALDDVLSECRKFPGPMWELGNNFVKAALGSRRSPEPRPVSA
;
A
#
# COMPACT_ATOMS: atom_id res chain seq x y z
N ALA A 1 -0.69 -12.22 19.63
CA ALA A 1 -1.53 -12.26 20.85
C ALA A 1 -2.56 -11.14 20.79
N ILE A 2 -3.72 -11.35 21.44
CA ILE A 2 -4.74 -10.31 21.60
C ILE A 2 -4.82 -10.01 23.09
N VAL A 3 -4.65 -8.74 23.45
CA VAL A 3 -4.82 -8.24 24.82
C VAL A 3 -6.06 -7.36 24.85
N THR A 4 -6.98 -7.63 25.76
CA THR A 4 -8.24 -6.88 25.87
C THR A 4 -8.70 -6.75 27.32
N ARG A 5 -9.62 -5.83 27.57
CA ARG A 5 -10.22 -5.68 28.91
C ARG A 5 -11.12 -6.87 29.24
N ARG A 6 -11.16 -7.25 30.52
CA ARG A 6 -11.98 -8.36 31.01
C ARG A 6 -13.45 -8.28 30.57
N GLN A 7 -14.04 -7.10 30.60
CA GLN A 7 -15.43 -6.89 30.19
C GLN A 7 -15.68 -7.22 28.70
N ILE A 8 -14.71 -6.90 27.81
CA ILE A 8 -14.81 -7.20 26.37
C ILE A 8 -14.65 -8.72 26.19
N TYR A 9 -13.65 -9.32 26.85
CA TYR A 9 -13.43 -10.76 26.84
C TYR A 9 -14.68 -11.53 27.24
N GLN A 10 -15.29 -11.15 28.38
CA GLN A 10 -16.51 -11.78 28.89
C GLN A 10 -17.71 -11.66 27.96
N LYS A 11 -17.87 -10.54 27.24
CA LYS A 11 -18.93 -10.40 26.21
C LYS A 11 -18.73 -11.33 25.03
N THR A 12 -17.48 -11.60 24.65
CA THR A 12 -17.15 -12.45 23.51
C THR A 12 -17.22 -13.93 23.85
N PHE A 13 -16.66 -14.33 25.01
CA PHE A 13 -16.50 -15.73 25.45
C PHE A 13 -17.40 -16.09 26.63
N SER A 14 -18.58 -15.49 26.72
CA SER A 14 -19.46 -15.61 27.88
C SER A 14 -20.27 -16.90 27.97
N ARG A 15 -20.32 -17.70 26.91
CA ARG A 15 -21.18 -18.88 26.78
C ARG A 15 -20.44 -20.04 26.14
N MET A 16 -20.89 -21.27 26.41
CA MET A 16 -20.28 -22.50 25.87
C MET A 16 -20.32 -22.55 24.33
N ASP A 17 -21.40 -22.02 23.73
CA ASP A 17 -21.55 -21.92 22.28
C ASP A 17 -20.62 -20.87 21.62
N ARG A 18 -19.90 -20.09 22.42
CA ARG A 18 -18.94 -19.07 21.98
C ARG A 18 -17.49 -19.34 22.38
N CYS A 19 -17.17 -20.52 22.88
CA CYS A 19 -15.82 -20.83 23.36
C CYS A 19 -14.77 -20.88 22.23
N VAL A 20 -15.17 -21.05 20.97
CA VAL A 20 -14.29 -21.12 19.79
C VAL A 20 -14.56 -20.04 18.73
N VAL A 21 -15.22 -18.96 19.07
CA VAL A 21 -15.51 -17.86 18.10
C VAL A 21 -14.25 -17.17 17.59
N HIS A 22 -13.12 -17.33 18.27
CA HIS A 22 -11.82 -16.87 17.80
C HIS A 22 -10.78 -17.95 18.04
N SER A 23 -10.44 -18.67 16.99
CA SER A 23 -9.45 -19.73 17.00
C SER A 23 -8.72 -19.81 15.67
N THR A 24 -7.49 -20.33 15.69
CA THR A 24 -6.70 -20.62 14.48
C THR A 24 -6.11 -22.02 14.58
N THR A 25 -5.99 -22.73 13.45
CA THR A 25 -5.46 -24.09 13.39
C THR A 25 -4.05 -24.19 14.00
N PHE A 26 -3.19 -23.19 13.73
CA PHE A 26 -1.81 -23.15 14.20
C PHE A 26 -1.61 -22.29 15.45
N GLY A 27 -2.68 -21.80 16.06
CA GLY A 27 -2.59 -21.04 17.30
C GLY A 27 -2.04 -21.86 18.46
N ARG A 28 -1.27 -21.20 19.35
CA ARG A 28 -0.71 -21.78 20.58
C ARG A 28 0.34 -22.88 20.35
N ASN A 29 0.91 -23.03 19.15
CA ASN A 29 2.02 -23.97 18.98
C ASN A 29 3.33 -23.37 19.51
N ASN A 30 4.19 -24.22 20.06
CA ASN A 30 5.41 -23.79 20.74
C ASN A 30 6.40 -23.07 19.81
N LEU A 31 6.49 -23.48 18.54
CA LEU A 31 7.36 -22.83 17.56
C LEU A 31 6.92 -21.39 17.30
N ALA A 32 5.63 -21.15 17.05
CA ALA A 32 5.09 -19.80 16.85
C ALA A 32 5.28 -18.92 18.10
N MET A 33 5.20 -19.49 19.31
CA MET A 33 5.45 -18.75 20.54
C MET A 33 6.92 -18.37 20.68
N ALA A 34 7.84 -19.29 20.41
CA ALA A 34 9.28 -19.03 20.43
C ALA A 34 9.67 -17.97 19.39
N CYS A 35 9.20 -18.08 18.14
CA CYS A 35 9.42 -17.07 17.12
C CYS A 35 8.84 -15.70 17.51
N GLY A 36 7.67 -15.68 18.14
CA GLY A 36 7.05 -14.44 18.63
C GLY A 36 7.87 -13.74 19.71
N LEU A 37 8.42 -14.49 20.65
CA LEU A 37 9.31 -13.95 21.69
C LEU A 37 10.60 -13.42 21.08
N ALA A 38 11.26 -14.18 20.21
CA ALA A 38 12.47 -13.74 19.52
C ALA A 38 12.23 -12.44 18.68
N ALA A 39 11.07 -12.34 18.03
CA ALA A 39 10.71 -11.14 17.29
C ALA A 39 10.54 -9.91 18.20
N LEU A 40 9.96 -10.07 19.39
CA LEU A 40 9.85 -8.98 20.37
C LEU A 40 11.22 -8.57 20.90
N GLU A 41 12.09 -9.53 21.21
CA GLU A 41 13.47 -9.27 21.65
C GLU A 41 14.27 -8.47 20.60
N VAL A 42 14.13 -8.81 19.31
CA VAL A 42 14.77 -8.07 18.22
C VAL A 42 14.22 -6.64 18.13
N ILE A 43 12.90 -6.45 18.23
CA ILE A 43 12.28 -5.12 18.19
C ILE A 43 12.85 -4.23 19.30
N ASP A 44 13.00 -4.77 20.51
CA ASP A 44 13.50 -4.02 21.66
C ASP A 44 15.02 -3.81 21.58
N ASN A 45 15.81 -4.85 21.34
CA ASN A 45 17.27 -4.80 21.32
C ASN A 45 17.83 -3.91 20.20
N GLU A 46 17.20 -3.92 19.03
CA GLU A 46 17.59 -3.09 17.89
C GLU A 46 16.90 -1.72 17.87
N ASN A 47 16.12 -1.39 18.89
CA ASN A 47 15.35 -0.13 18.97
C ASN A 47 14.54 0.16 17.69
N LEU A 48 13.86 -0.85 17.16
CA LEU A 48 13.16 -0.74 15.88
C LEU A 48 11.97 0.23 15.94
N ILE A 49 11.37 0.44 17.11
CA ILE A 49 10.32 1.45 17.33
C ILE A 49 10.89 2.84 17.12
N GLY A 50 12.05 3.13 17.71
CA GLY A 50 12.74 4.41 17.54
C GLY A 50 13.19 4.64 16.10
N ASN A 51 13.76 3.61 15.45
CA ASN A 51 14.13 3.67 14.03
C ASN A 51 12.92 3.93 13.13
N SER A 52 11.81 3.23 13.36
CA SER A 52 10.56 3.42 12.62
C SER A 52 10.04 4.86 12.74
N ALA A 53 10.10 5.46 13.92
CA ALA A 53 9.71 6.85 14.12
C ALA A 53 10.63 7.82 13.36
N LYS A 54 11.96 7.63 13.47
CA LYS A 54 12.97 8.49 12.81
C LYS A 54 12.87 8.39 11.29
N MET A 55 12.91 7.18 10.74
CA MET A 55 12.87 6.96 9.29
C MET A 55 11.50 7.31 8.70
N GLY A 56 10.43 7.07 9.44
CA GLY A 56 9.08 7.47 9.05
C GLY A 56 8.94 8.98 8.92
N ALA A 57 9.45 9.75 9.87
CA ALA A 57 9.46 11.21 9.80
C ALA A 57 10.30 11.73 8.62
N LEU A 58 11.49 11.14 8.40
CA LEU A 58 12.36 11.48 7.28
C LEU A 58 11.69 11.20 5.92
N LEU A 59 11.10 10.00 5.76
CA LEU A 59 10.42 9.59 4.54
C LEU A 59 9.20 10.49 4.27
N THR A 60 8.37 10.73 5.28
CA THR A 60 7.21 11.62 5.15
C THR A 60 7.64 13.02 4.74
N GLY A 61 8.66 13.60 5.38
CA GLY A 61 9.16 14.94 5.06
C GLY A 61 9.69 15.04 3.64
N LYS A 62 10.45 14.05 3.17
CA LYS A 62 10.98 14.03 1.80
C LYS A 62 9.88 13.85 0.76
N VAL A 63 8.87 13.01 1.00
CA VAL A 63 7.72 12.84 0.09
C VAL A 63 6.82 14.08 0.10
N GLU A 64 6.60 14.73 1.25
CA GLU A 64 5.90 16.01 1.32
C GLU A 64 6.62 17.10 0.48
N ALA A 65 7.95 17.12 0.48
CA ALA A 65 8.70 18.04 -0.37
C ALA A 65 8.45 17.81 -1.88
N LEU A 66 8.16 16.58 -2.31
CA LEU A 66 7.80 16.28 -3.70
C LEU A 66 6.46 16.88 -4.13
N ARG A 67 5.57 17.26 -3.20
CA ARG A 67 4.29 17.92 -3.53
C ARG A 67 4.48 19.25 -4.26
N ALA A 68 5.55 19.97 -3.96
CA ALA A 68 5.87 21.22 -4.68
C ALA A 68 6.18 20.98 -6.17
N LYS A 69 6.69 19.80 -6.51
CA LYS A 69 7.05 19.41 -7.87
C LYS A 69 5.93 18.63 -8.58
N HIS A 70 5.15 17.82 -7.83
CA HIS A 70 4.16 16.90 -8.38
C HIS A 70 2.76 17.18 -7.85
N SER A 71 1.95 17.85 -8.67
CA SER A 71 0.56 18.19 -8.35
C SER A 71 -0.37 16.98 -8.20
N PHE A 72 0.10 15.76 -8.46
CA PHE A 72 -0.65 14.52 -8.22
C PHE A 72 -0.73 14.14 -6.74
N ILE A 73 0.23 14.56 -5.90
CA ILE A 73 0.25 14.20 -4.49
C ILE A 73 -0.69 15.12 -3.74
N LYS A 74 -1.76 14.57 -3.18
CA LYS A 74 -2.73 15.28 -2.35
C LYS A 74 -2.26 15.41 -0.91
N GLU A 75 -1.89 14.27 -0.31
CA GLU A 75 -1.57 14.15 1.10
C GLU A 75 -0.60 12.99 1.35
N VAL A 76 0.28 13.17 2.32
CA VAL A 76 1.13 12.11 2.86
C VAL A 76 0.79 11.95 4.34
N ARG A 77 0.35 10.77 4.75
CA ARG A 77 -0.06 10.50 6.13
C ARG A 77 0.43 9.15 6.60
N GLY A 78 0.67 9.03 7.91
CA GLY A 78 1.10 7.75 8.48
C GLY A 78 1.57 7.86 9.91
N LYS A 79 2.06 6.74 10.43
CA LYS A 79 2.71 6.65 11.74
C LYS A 79 3.93 5.74 11.63
N GLY A 80 5.09 6.27 12.00
CA GLY A 80 6.35 5.57 11.75
C GLY A 80 6.49 5.21 10.26
N LEU A 81 6.90 4.00 9.97
CA LEU A 81 7.06 3.48 8.61
C LEU A 81 5.77 2.95 7.96
N MET A 82 4.61 3.12 8.58
CA MET A 82 3.32 2.84 7.95
C MET A 82 2.77 4.12 7.32
N ILE A 83 2.99 4.31 6.02
CA ILE A 83 2.74 5.57 5.32
C ILE A 83 1.81 5.32 4.12
N GLY A 84 0.88 6.26 3.91
CA GLY A 84 0.03 6.34 2.73
C GLY A 84 0.27 7.64 1.97
N ILE A 85 0.43 7.54 0.66
CA ILE A 85 0.50 8.68 -0.26
C ILE A 85 -0.82 8.70 -1.04
N GLU A 86 -1.65 9.70 -0.78
CA GLU A 86 -2.91 9.89 -1.50
C GLU A 86 -2.70 10.72 -2.74
N PHE A 87 -3.21 10.24 -3.86
CA PHE A 87 -3.18 10.96 -5.13
C PHE A 87 -4.51 11.65 -5.41
N HIS A 88 -4.46 12.70 -6.22
CA HIS A 88 -5.65 13.43 -6.68
C HIS A 88 -5.48 14.01 -8.08
N GLU A 89 -6.57 14.56 -8.59
CA GLU A 89 -6.60 15.23 -9.88
C GLU A 89 -5.57 16.35 -9.96
N PRO A 90 -4.62 16.31 -10.93
CA PRO A 90 -3.60 17.34 -11.08
C PRO A 90 -4.18 18.68 -11.55
N SER A 91 -3.44 19.76 -11.32
CA SER A 91 -3.84 21.12 -11.71
C SER A 91 -3.72 21.40 -13.21
N GLU A 92 -2.78 20.74 -13.89
CA GLU A 92 -2.49 20.95 -15.32
C GLU A 92 -3.61 20.38 -16.21
N PHE A 93 -4.16 21.21 -17.08
CA PHE A 93 -5.36 20.89 -17.88
C PHE A 93 -5.26 19.57 -18.67
N LYS A 94 -4.15 19.30 -19.34
CA LYS A 94 -3.95 18.07 -20.13
C LYS A 94 -3.93 16.83 -19.24
N LEU A 95 -3.22 16.90 -18.09
CA LEU A 95 -3.13 15.80 -17.13
C LEU A 95 -4.46 15.57 -16.43
N LYS A 96 -5.20 16.63 -16.15
CA LYS A 96 -6.54 16.58 -15.58
C LYS A 96 -7.52 15.85 -16.49
N MET A 97 -7.47 16.07 -17.78
CA MET A 97 -8.31 15.35 -18.76
C MET A 97 -7.97 13.86 -18.81
N ALA A 98 -6.69 13.53 -18.82
CA ALA A 98 -6.21 12.15 -18.78
C ALA A 98 -6.59 11.45 -17.47
N TRP A 99 -6.43 12.13 -16.34
CA TRP A 99 -6.87 11.65 -15.01
C TRP A 99 -8.36 11.31 -15.02
N LYS A 100 -9.21 12.22 -15.48
CA LYS A 100 -10.66 12.00 -15.54
C LYS A 100 -11.04 10.81 -16.42
N LEU A 101 -10.32 10.60 -17.51
CA LEU A 101 -10.56 9.45 -18.39
C LEU A 101 -10.25 8.11 -17.67
N LEU A 102 -9.12 8.02 -16.98
CA LEU A 102 -8.76 6.84 -16.20
C LEU A 102 -9.78 6.58 -15.07
N HIS A 103 -10.15 7.62 -14.33
CA HIS A 103 -11.03 7.50 -13.17
C HIS A 103 -12.49 7.20 -13.49
N LYS A 104 -12.93 7.42 -14.75
CA LYS A 104 -14.23 6.90 -15.23
C LYS A 104 -14.29 5.40 -15.31
N ILE A 105 -13.14 4.74 -15.42
CA ILE A 105 -13.04 3.28 -15.57
C ILE A 105 -12.81 2.63 -14.22
N ASP A 106 -11.80 3.10 -13.49
CA ASP A 106 -11.55 2.67 -12.12
C ASP A 106 -10.79 3.78 -11.36
N LYS A 107 -11.22 4.02 -10.11
CA LYS A 107 -10.67 5.08 -9.25
C LYS A 107 -9.26 4.82 -8.75
N VAL A 108 -8.76 3.58 -8.86
CA VAL A 108 -7.41 3.20 -8.36
C VAL A 108 -6.38 3.08 -9.48
N LEU A 109 -6.74 3.33 -10.73
CA LEU A 109 -5.86 3.10 -11.88
C LEU A 109 -4.58 3.93 -11.83
N PHE A 110 -4.65 5.16 -11.34
CA PHE A 110 -3.46 6.00 -11.25
C PHE A 110 -2.46 5.44 -10.24
N ALA A 111 -2.89 5.15 -9.01
CA ALA A 111 -2.03 4.51 -8.01
C ALA A 111 -1.49 3.15 -8.51
N GLN A 112 -2.30 2.37 -9.22
CA GLN A 112 -1.87 1.10 -9.81
C GLN A 112 -0.78 1.28 -10.87
N MET A 113 -0.87 2.32 -11.71
CA MET A 113 0.17 2.66 -12.67
C MET A 113 1.48 3.02 -11.96
N VAL A 114 1.42 3.86 -10.93
CA VAL A 114 2.59 4.25 -10.13
C VAL A 114 3.25 3.02 -9.49
N VAL A 115 2.48 2.19 -8.78
CA VAL A 115 2.95 0.96 -8.12
C VAL A 115 3.61 0.01 -9.11
N THR A 116 3.02 -0.17 -10.30
CA THR A 116 3.58 -1.03 -11.34
C THR A 116 4.93 -0.51 -11.84
N GLN A 117 5.10 0.80 -12.01
CA GLN A 117 6.38 1.38 -12.44
C GLN A 117 7.43 1.35 -11.33
N MET A 118 7.03 1.58 -10.07
CA MET A 118 7.93 1.40 -8.93
C MET A 118 8.56 0.00 -8.93
N LEU A 119 7.76 -1.02 -9.21
CA LEU A 119 8.24 -2.40 -9.28
C LEU A 119 9.08 -2.67 -10.55
N SER A 120 8.56 -2.30 -11.73
CA SER A 120 9.17 -2.71 -13.00
C SER A 120 10.49 -1.99 -13.28
N LYS A 121 10.60 -0.70 -12.97
CA LYS A 121 11.80 0.11 -13.22
C LYS A 121 12.78 0.12 -12.05
N HIS A 122 12.25 0.28 -10.84
CA HIS A 122 13.07 0.52 -9.64
C HIS A 122 13.16 -0.68 -8.72
N ARG A 123 12.45 -1.79 -9.02
CA ARG A 123 12.43 -3.01 -8.21
C ARG A 123 11.92 -2.77 -6.78
N ILE A 124 11.08 -1.77 -6.59
CA ILE A 124 10.48 -1.43 -5.31
C ILE A 124 9.04 -1.91 -5.30
N LEU A 125 8.76 -2.90 -4.45
CA LEU A 125 7.43 -3.45 -4.26
C LEU A 125 6.62 -2.56 -3.32
N THR A 126 5.53 -2.00 -3.83
CA THR A 126 4.54 -1.22 -3.08
C THR A 126 3.13 -1.72 -3.38
N GLN A 127 2.13 -1.16 -2.72
CA GLN A 127 0.75 -1.62 -2.83
C GLN A 127 -0.23 -0.45 -2.88
N VAL A 128 -1.33 -0.61 -3.62
CA VAL A 128 -2.52 0.24 -3.46
C VAL A 128 -3.22 -0.10 -2.14
N ALA A 129 -3.69 0.90 -1.40
CA ALA A 129 -4.11 0.73 -0.01
C ALA A 129 -5.46 0.01 0.16
N GLY A 130 -6.37 0.12 -0.75
CA GLY A 130 -7.69 -0.49 -0.62
C GLY A 130 -8.54 -0.36 -1.86
N HIS A 131 -9.74 -0.94 -1.80
CA HIS A 131 -10.67 -0.89 -2.91
C HIS A 131 -11.22 0.54 -3.06
N GLY A 132 -11.15 1.08 -4.28
CA GLY A 132 -11.66 2.41 -4.59
C GLY A 132 -10.87 3.59 -3.99
N MET A 133 -9.66 3.35 -3.47
CA MET A 133 -8.79 4.39 -2.91
C MET A 133 -7.56 4.59 -3.80
N ASP A 134 -7.33 5.84 -4.23
CA ASP A 134 -6.14 6.21 -5.00
C ASP A 134 -4.97 6.55 -4.05
N VAL A 135 -4.60 5.57 -3.23
CA VAL A 135 -3.58 5.68 -2.19
C VAL A 135 -2.52 4.60 -2.38
N MET A 136 -1.27 5.00 -2.52
CA MET A 136 -0.12 4.09 -2.45
C MET A 136 0.29 3.88 -1.00
N LYS A 137 0.35 2.63 -0.57
CA LYS A 137 0.74 2.21 0.77
C LYS A 137 2.21 1.79 0.78
N ILE A 138 2.94 2.28 1.78
CA ILE A 138 4.35 1.99 2.02
C ILE A 138 4.48 1.34 3.39
N LEU A 139 5.07 0.15 3.42
CA LEU A 139 5.31 -0.64 4.63
C LEU A 139 6.68 -1.33 4.52
N PRO A 140 7.79 -0.57 4.59
CA PRO A 140 9.12 -1.14 4.48
C PRO A 140 9.50 -1.89 5.77
N PRO A 141 10.55 -2.74 5.74
CA PRO A 141 11.11 -3.33 6.93
C PRO A 141 11.53 -2.26 7.96
N LEU A 142 11.36 -2.56 9.26
CA LEU A 142 11.66 -1.62 10.34
C LEU A 142 13.14 -1.26 10.45
N ILE A 143 14.02 -2.02 9.80
CA ILE A 143 15.49 -1.87 9.81
C ILE A 143 16.02 -0.94 8.72
N ILE A 144 15.18 -0.34 7.86
CA ILE A 144 15.65 0.55 6.80
C ILE A 144 16.39 1.76 7.38
N GLY A 145 17.35 2.27 6.60
CA GLY A 145 18.09 3.50 6.90
C GLY A 145 17.79 4.62 5.91
N GLU A 146 18.56 5.68 6.01
CA GLU A 146 18.42 6.89 5.18
C GLU A 146 18.64 6.57 3.69
N LYS A 147 19.52 5.60 3.37
CA LYS A 147 19.80 5.17 2.00
C LYS A 147 18.58 4.58 1.31
N GLU A 148 17.84 3.72 2.00
CA GLU A 148 16.61 3.11 1.47
C GLU A 148 15.49 4.15 1.33
N VAL A 149 15.42 5.10 2.26
CA VAL A 149 14.50 6.25 2.16
C VAL A 149 14.82 7.06 0.91
N ASP A 150 16.08 7.40 0.66
CA ASP A 150 16.49 8.17 -0.52
C ASP A 150 16.25 7.41 -1.82
N MET A 151 16.53 6.11 -1.83
CA MET A 151 16.24 5.25 -2.97
C MET A 151 14.75 5.28 -3.32
N PHE A 152 13.88 5.16 -2.32
CA PHE A 152 12.44 5.22 -2.53
C PHE A 152 11.97 6.58 -3.05
N VAL A 153 12.42 7.68 -2.44
CA VAL A 153 12.02 9.05 -2.80
C VAL A 153 12.46 9.39 -4.23
N ASN A 154 13.70 9.03 -4.60
CA ASN A 154 14.22 9.24 -5.95
C ASN A 154 13.43 8.42 -6.99
N ALA A 155 13.11 7.17 -6.69
CA ALA A 155 12.28 6.33 -7.55
C ALA A 155 10.88 6.89 -7.73
N LEU A 156 10.26 7.37 -6.67
CA LEU A 156 8.93 8.00 -6.72
C LEU A 156 8.97 9.30 -7.54
N ASP A 157 9.99 10.13 -7.35
CA ASP A 157 10.18 11.36 -8.12
C ASP A 157 10.32 11.09 -9.62
N ASP A 158 11.10 10.07 -9.99
CA ASP A 158 11.26 9.65 -11.39
C ASP A 158 9.93 9.19 -12.00
N VAL A 159 9.22 8.28 -11.33
CA VAL A 159 7.94 7.74 -11.79
C VAL A 159 6.89 8.85 -11.93
N LEU A 160 6.77 9.75 -10.96
CA LEU A 160 5.82 10.87 -11.04
C LEU A 160 6.21 11.91 -12.11
N SER A 161 7.51 12.10 -12.34
CA SER A 161 8.01 12.95 -13.44
C SER A 161 7.61 12.39 -14.81
N GLU A 162 7.60 11.06 -14.97
CA GLU A 162 7.08 10.44 -16.18
C GLU A 162 5.56 10.55 -16.33
N CYS A 163 4.82 10.51 -15.22
CA CYS A 163 3.38 10.74 -15.24
C CYS A 163 3.01 12.13 -15.78
N ARG A 164 3.90 13.12 -15.66
CA ARG A 164 3.69 14.47 -16.22
C ARG A 164 3.84 14.54 -17.75
N LYS A 165 4.49 13.55 -18.36
CA LYS A 165 4.67 13.46 -19.82
C LYS A 165 3.41 12.86 -20.46
N PHE A 166 2.49 13.71 -20.92
CA PHE A 166 1.27 13.27 -21.60
C PHE A 166 1.24 13.81 -23.05
N PRO A 167 0.96 12.97 -24.06
CA PRO A 167 0.94 11.51 -24.05
C PRO A 167 2.32 10.90 -23.79
N GLY A 168 2.38 9.73 -23.11
CA GLY A 168 3.64 9.07 -22.79
C GLY A 168 3.46 7.64 -22.28
N PRO A 169 4.57 6.90 -22.06
CA PRO A 169 4.55 5.48 -21.74
C PRO A 169 3.69 5.12 -20.53
N MET A 170 3.64 5.99 -19.52
CA MET A 170 2.78 5.80 -18.35
C MET A 170 1.29 5.77 -18.70
N TRP A 171 0.86 6.66 -19.57
CA TRP A 171 -0.53 6.75 -20.00
C TRP A 171 -0.91 5.63 -20.98
N GLU A 172 0.05 5.14 -21.78
CA GLU A 172 -0.12 3.94 -22.60
C GLU A 172 -0.31 2.69 -21.73
N LEU A 173 0.44 2.56 -20.64
CA LEU A 173 0.24 1.50 -19.64
C LEU A 173 -1.16 1.57 -19.04
N GLY A 174 -1.64 2.76 -18.67
CA GLY A 174 -3.01 2.99 -18.21
C GLY A 174 -4.05 2.53 -19.25
N ASN A 175 -3.87 2.86 -20.51
CA ASN A 175 -4.73 2.40 -21.60
C ASN A 175 -4.72 0.87 -21.76
N ASN A 176 -3.59 0.22 -21.54
CA ASN A 176 -3.50 -1.25 -21.60
C ASN A 176 -4.27 -1.90 -20.44
N PHE A 177 -4.21 -1.36 -19.22
CA PHE A 177 -5.05 -1.81 -18.10
C PHE A 177 -6.54 -1.64 -18.42
N VAL A 178 -6.92 -0.52 -19.01
CA VAL A 178 -8.29 -0.27 -19.46
C VAL A 178 -8.75 -1.32 -20.46
N LYS A 179 -7.96 -1.59 -21.49
CA LYS A 179 -8.28 -2.60 -22.53
C LYS A 179 -8.40 -4.00 -21.90
N ALA A 180 -7.49 -4.36 -20.99
CA ALA A 180 -7.55 -5.64 -20.29
C ALA A 180 -8.82 -5.77 -19.42
N ALA A 181 -9.17 -4.72 -18.66
CA ALA A 181 -10.38 -4.71 -17.83
C ALA A 181 -11.67 -4.79 -18.66
N LEU A 182 -11.72 -4.15 -19.82
CA LEU A 182 -12.87 -4.23 -20.74
C LEU A 182 -12.92 -5.56 -21.48
N GLY A 183 -11.77 -6.16 -21.80
CA GLY A 183 -11.66 -7.47 -22.44
C GLY A 183 -12.09 -8.60 -21.53
N SER A 184 -11.75 -8.55 -20.24
CA SER A 184 -12.14 -9.56 -19.25
C SER A 184 -13.65 -9.63 -19.00
N ARG A 185 -14.37 -8.53 -19.18
CA ARG A 185 -15.84 -8.51 -19.10
C ARG A 185 -16.54 -9.24 -20.26
N ARG A 186 -15.80 -9.65 -21.29
CA ARG A 186 -16.31 -10.40 -22.45
C ARG A 186 -15.97 -11.89 -22.42
N SER A 187 -15.30 -12.39 -21.38
CA SER A 187 -15.04 -13.82 -21.23
C SER A 187 -16.34 -14.54 -20.88
N PRO A 188 -16.72 -15.64 -21.59
CA PRO A 188 -17.92 -16.40 -21.27
C PRO A 188 -17.77 -17.00 -19.86
N GLU A 189 -18.89 -17.07 -19.13
CA GLU A 189 -18.98 -17.79 -17.85
C GLU A 189 -18.37 -19.18 -17.96
N PRO A 190 -17.62 -19.65 -16.94
CA PRO A 190 -17.14 -21.04 -16.95
C PRO A 190 -18.33 -21.99 -17.03
N ARG A 191 -18.30 -22.91 -17.99
CA ARG A 191 -19.33 -23.94 -18.12
C ARG A 191 -19.45 -24.71 -16.81
N PRO A 192 -20.64 -24.97 -16.30
CA PRO A 192 -20.82 -25.79 -15.12
C PRO A 192 -20.16 -27.15 -15.37
N VAL A 193 -19.28 -27.55 -14.44
CA VAL A 193 -18.71 -28.91 -14.46
C VAL A 193 -19.87 -29.85 -14.18
N SER A 194 -20.24 -30.62 -15.18
CA SER A 194 -21.22 -31.71 -15.01
C SER A 194 -20.65 -32.72 -14.02
N ALA A 195 -21.43 -33.00 -12.97
CA ALA A 195 -21.12 -34.00 -11.95
C ALA A 195 -21.14 -35.41 -12.54
#